data_d96a897a16f672114830cac12ca1ef9e
#
_entry.id   d96a897a16f672114830cac12ca1ef9e
#
_cell.length_a   1.000
_cell.length_b   1.000
_cell.length_c   1.000
_cell.angle_alpha   90.00
_cell.angle_beta   90.00
_cell.angle_gamma   90.00
#
_symmetry.space_group_name_H-M   'P 1'
#
loop_
_entity.id
_entity.type
_entity.pdbx_description
1 polymer ?
#
loop_
_entity_poly.entity_id
_entity_poly.type
_entity_poly.pdbx_seq_one_letter_code
_entity_poly.pdbx_strand_id
1 'polypeptide(L)'
;AGCIGNGDVVPEEKKESTDTEEPTASETSQEIKKAESRDIDQVHLRDKDSLYENDDDTSVVTMYLTVSKGNSSENTDHTWEEINSYSVYDYEEMGVDRYQAAALLQIGNENGPTEGMVGYGENIPNATVQIRGQTSSRNAQKNYKIELKKNKGTWRGQRTINLNKHMTEGMRFRNKLAYDLLKGIPQLISLRTQFVHLYVKDTTDGSADAEFEDYGLYTQVEQLNKTGLKNHGLDSNGQLYKINSFEFYRYEDVIKLQDDPSYDSAAFEKLLEIKGSTDHRKLIQMLEAVNDYSIPIDTVLEEYFDEENITYWMGFQILMGNVDTQSRNVYLYSPLNSDTWYFIPWDNDGSLMRPEYKITGFSDQKSWESGVSNYWGNVLFQRCLKSERFREKLDEAILDLKEYLSEERLGTMIEKYKTVVKPYLYEMPDVFYAPLTSEQYDELAASLPEEIEKNYQLYVESLSKPMPFYIGVPVAEGNKMKINWDNSYSFDAEDITYSVEIAKDYLF
;
A
#
# COMPACT_ATOMS: atom_id res chain seq x y z
N ALA A 1 -41.31 -49.86 -6.89
CA ALA A 1 -41.40 -51.28 -7.19
C ALA A 1 -39.97 -51.78 -7.41
N GLY A 2 -39.43 -52.51 -6.58
CA GLY A 2 -39.43 -53.84 -6.00
C GLY A 2 -38.06 -54.41 -6.22
N CYS A 3 -37.36 -54.73 -5.25
CA CYS A 3 -37.26 -55.84 -4.27
C CYS A 3 -36.14 -56.84 -4.62
N ILE A 4 -35.22 -57.07 -3.66
CA ILE A 4 -34.88 -58.33 -2.96
C ILE A 4 -33.83 -59.19 -3.74
N GLY A 5 -32.78 -59.73 -3.16
CA GLY A 5 -32.51 -60.27 -1.85
C GLY A 5 -31.12 -60.91 -1.74
N ASN A 6 -30.74 -60.96 -0.54
CA ASN A 6 -29.94 -61.88 0.28
C ASN A 6 -29.10 -63.02 -0.31
N GLY A 7 -27.97 -63.24 0.40
CA GLY A 7 -27.29 -64.52 0.47
C GLY A 7 -25.98 -64.49 1.23
N ASP A 8 -26.06 -64.65 2.56
CA ASP A 8 -24.95 -65.04 3.44
C ASP A 8 -24.33 -66.34 3.02
N VAL A 9 -23.04 -66.54 3.35
CA VAL A 9 -22.49 -67.74 4.03
C VAL A 9 -21.00 -67.47 4.45
N VAL A 10 -20.74 -67.50 5.74
CA VAL A 10 -19.48 -67.87 6.43
C VAL A 10 -19.69 -69.33 6.82
N PRO A 11 -18.75 -70.25 7.03
CA PRO A 11 -17.52 -70.18 7.86
C PRO A 11 -16.32 -70.97 7.26
N GLU A 12 -15.15 -71.09 7.83
CA GLU A 12 -14.65 -71.80 8.99
C GLU A 12 -13.13 -71.68 9.15
N GLU A 13 -12.73 -71.70 10.39
CA GLU A 13 -11.34 -71.72 10.90
C GLU A 13 -10.57 -72.99 10.59
N LYS A 14 -9.24 -72.90 10.51
CA LYS A 14 -8.33 -73.87 11.12
C LYS A 14 -7.04 -73.23 11.64
N LYS A 15 -6.80 -73.49 12.93
CA LYS A 15 -5.61 -73.27 13.72
C LYS A 15 -4.47 -74.25 13.34
N GLU A 16 -3.28 -73.80 13.70
CA GLU A 16 -2.09 -74.46 14.30
C GLU A 16 -0.82 -73.95 13.60
N SER A 17 0.32 -73.73 14.20
CA SER A 17 0.83 -73.60 15.55
C SER A 17 2.28 -73.05 15.47
N THR A 18 2.66 -72.23 16.45
CA THR A 18 4.00 -72.06 17.03
C THR A 18 5.25 -72.25 16.17
N ASP A 19 6.03 -71.17 16.05
CA ASP A 19 7.39 -71.17 16.65
C ASP A 19 7.91 -69.73 16.81
N THR A 20 8.41 -69.46 17.98
CA THR A 20 9.08 -68.28 18.45
C THR A 20 10.50 -68.23 17.89
N GLU A 21 10.84 -67.15 17.16
CA GLU A 21 12.20 -66.63 17.11
C GLU A 21 12.14 -65.09 17.09
N GLU A 22 12.72 -64.53 18.12
CA GLU A 22 13.06 -63.08 18.17
C GLU A 22 14.15 -62.82 17.11
N PRO A 23 14.01 -61.77 16.34
CA PRO A 23 15.14 -61.14 15.66
C PRO A 23 15.49 -59.84 16.39
N THR A 24 16.70 -59.86 16.84
CA THR A 24 17.56 -58.76 17.25
C THR A 24 17.26 -57.45 16.48
N ALA A 25 17.11 -56.39 17.25
CA ALA A 25 17.13 -54.98 16.77
C ALA A 25 18.40 -54.71 15.94
N SER A 26 18.26 -54.55 14.66
CA SER A 26 19.21 -53.81 13.84
C SER A 26 18.69 -52.42 13.62
N GLU A 27 19.32 -51.47 14.27
CA GLU A 27 19.22 -50.04 14.01
C GLU A 27 19.57 -49.81 12.52
N THR A 28 18.57 -49.63 11.70
CA THR A 28 18.72 -48.94 10.41
C THR A 28 18.20 -47.54 10.59
N SER A 29 19.09 -46.66 11.06
CA SER A 29 18.95 -45.23 10.84
C SER A 29 18.89 -44.99 9.33
N GLN A 30 17.70 -44.90 8.79
CA GLN A 30 17.51 -44.23 7.51
C GLN A 30 17.87 -42.77 7.71
N GLU A 31 19.09 -42.39 7.32
CA GLU A 31 19.40 -41.01 6.99
C GLU A 31 18.35 -40.57 5.98
N ILE A 32 17.44 -39.74 6.44
CA ILE A 32 16.63 -38.92 5.55
C ILE A 32 17.65 -38.04 4.82
N LYS A 33 18.02 -38.43 3.62
CA LYS A 33 18.75 -37.58 2.69
C LYS A 33 17.91 -36.32 2.57
N LYS A 34 18.38 -35.23 3.21
CA LYS A 34 17.94 -33.91 2.92
C LYS A 34 17.94 -33.78 1.40
N ALA A 35 16.78 -33.58 0.81
CA ALA A 35 16.70 -33.28 -0.61
C ALA A 35 17.67 -32.14 -0.85
N GLU A 36 18.64 -32.35 -1.73
CA GLU A 36 19.48 -31.25 -2.20
C GLU A 36 18.51 -30.13 -2.61
N SER A 37 18.65 -28.97 -1.99
CA SER A 37 17.93 -27.79 -2.40
C SER A 37 18.24 -27.64 -3.89
N ARG A 38 17.27 -27.91 -4.73
CA ARG A 38 17.34 -27.41 -6.10
C ARG A 38 17.45 -25.91 -5.93
N ASP A 39 18.49 -25.29 -6.49
CA ASP A 39 18.48 -23.88 -6.84
C ASP A 39 17.27 -23.67 -7.77
N ILE A 40 16.13 -23.50 -7.16
CA ILE A 40 14.98 -22.92 -7.83
C ILE A 40 15.39 -21.46 -7.89
N ASP A 41 15.80 -20.99 -9.07
CA ASP A 41 15.93 -19.56 -9.34
C ASP A 41 14.74 -18.87 -8.70
N GLN A 42 15.00 -18.02 -7.71
CA GLN A 42 13.94 -17.28 -7.03
C GLN A 42 13.09 -16.62 -8.12
N VAL A 43 11.80 -16.92 -8.13
CA VAL A 43 10.90 -16.34 -9.12
C VAL A 43 10.68 -14.89 -8.74
N HIS A 44 11.47 -14.01 -9.33
CA HIS A 44 11.34 -12.57 -9.13
C HIS A 44 10.00 -12.06 -9.66
N LEU A 45 9.37 -11.20 -8.90
CA LEU A 45 8.18 -10.48 -9.34
C LEU A 45 8.56 -9.54 -10.49
N ARG A 46 7.82 -9.60 -11.59
CA ARG A 46 8.02 -8.70 -12.75
C ARG A 46 6.68 -8.12 -13.18
N ASP A 47 6.68 -6.83 -13.49
CA ASP A 47 5.50 -6.15 -14.02
C ASP A 47 5.32 -6.49 -15.51
N LYS A 48 4.13 -6.24 -16.00
CA LYS A 48 3.79 -6.43 -17.39
C LYS A 48 3.98 -5.14 -18.16
N ASP A 49 5.14 -4.94 -18.78
CA ASP A 49 5.52 -3.72 -19.52
C ASP A 49 4.49 -3.28 -20.54
N SER A 50 3.81 -4.23 -21.21
CA SER A 50 2.77 -3.91 -22.18
C SER A 50 1.55 -3.16 -21.64
N LEU A 51 1.40 -3.07 -20.32
CA LEU A 51 0.37 -2.21 -19.71
C LEU A 51 0.62 -0.72 -19.95
N TYR A 52 1.88 -0.34 -20.15
CA TYR A 52 2.33 1.05 -20.22
C TYR A 52 2.68 1.53 -21.63
N GLU A 53 2.64 0.64 -22.64
CA GLU A 53 3.05 0.94 -24.02
C GLU A 53 2.32 2.14 -24.65
N ASN A 54 1.08 2.39 -24.22
CA ASN A 54 0.26 3.48 -24.73
C ASN A 54 0.01 4.58 -23.68
N ASP A 55 0.79 4.61 -22.62
CA ASP A 55 0.66 5.65 -21.61
C ASP A 55 1.21 6.98 -22.17
N ASP A 56 0.43 8.04 -21.95
CA ASP A 56 0.86 9.42 -22.13
C ASP A 56 0.77 10.11 -20.77
N ASP A 57 1.93 10.29 -20.13
CA ASP A 57 2.04 10.80 -18.77
C ASP A 57 1.53 12.24 -18.62
N THR A 58 1.35 12.96 -19.72
CA THR A 58 0.86 14.35 -19.76
C THR A 58 -0.58 14.49 -20.22
N SER A 59 -1.20 13.41 -20.69
CA SER A 59 -2.59 13.46 -21.14
C SER A 59 -3.55 13.67 -19.96
N VAL A 60 -4.63 14.42 -20.26
CA VAL A 60 -5.74 14.61 -19.33
C VAL A 60 -6.99 14.00 -19.93
N VAL A 61 -7.57 13.04 -19.24
CA VAL A 61 -8.87 12.45 -19.62
C VAL A 61 -9.98 13.21 -18.92
N THR A 62 -11.03 13.58 -19.64
CA THR A 62 -12.20 14.20 -19.01
C THR A 62 -13.21 13.13 -18.62
N MET A 63 -13.66 13.18 -17.37
CA MET A 63 -14.70 12.32 -16.84
C MET A 63 -15.94 13.14 -16.49
N TYR A 64 -17.08 12.71 -16.98
CA TYR A 64 -18.40 13.27 -16.69
C TYR A 64 -19.14 12.30 -15.80
N LEU A 65 -19.45 12.73 -14.57
CA LEU A 65 -20.11 11.93 -13.55
C LEU A 65 -21.48 12.53 -13.23
N THR A 66 -22.56 11.90 -13.68
CA THR A 66 -23.91 12.25 -13.25
C THR A 66 -24.29 11.41 -12.06
N VAL A 67 -24.53 12.01 -10.91
CA VAL A 67 -24.92 11.34 -9.67
C VAL A 67 -26.44 11.41 -9.47
N SER A 68 -27.03 10.31 -9.02
CA SER A 68 -28.47 10.20 -8.77
C SER A 68 -28.73 9.29 -7.56
N LYS A 69 -29.89 9.45 -6.91
CA LYS A 69 -30.32 8.50 -5.89
C LYS A 69 -30.62 7.15 -6.53
N GLY A 70 -30.07 6.10 -5.96
CA GLY A 70 -30.39 4.72 -6.29
C GLY A 70 -31.40 4.13 -5.32
N ASN A 71 -30.99 3.08 -4.61
CA ASN A 71 -31.87 2.38 -3.65
C ASN A 71 -31.12 2.07 -2.34
N SER A 72 -31.89 1.92 -1.27
CA SER A 72 -31.36 1.68 0.07
C SER A 72 -30.70 0.30 0.22
N SER A 73 -31.11 -0.69 -0.58
CA SER A 73 -30.50 -2.03 -0.51
C SER A 73 -29.05 -2.05 -1.04
N GLU A 74 -28.68 -1.06 -1.85
CA GLU A 74 -27.32 -0.86 -2.37
C GLU A 74 -26.59 0.29 -1.63
N ASN A 75 -27.20 0.86 -0.59
CA ASN A 75 -26.68 2.06 0.12
C ASN A 75 -26.43 3.25 -0.82
N THR A 76 -27.28 3.40 -1.86
CA THR A 76 -27.13 4.43 -2.91
C THR A 76 -28.26 5.47 -2.92
N ASP A 77 -29.09 5.52 -1.88
CA ASP A 77 -30.22 6.44 -1.74
C ASP A 77 -29.87 7.78 -1.06
N HIS A 78 -28.57 8.10 -0.98
CA HIS A 78 -28.07 9.31 -0.36
C HIS A 78 -27.96 10.47 -1.34
N THR A 79 -28.02 11.69 -0.82
CA THR A 79 -27.72 12.90 -1.61
C THR A 79 -26.22 13.09 -1.79
N TRP A 80 -25.85 13.81 -2.83
CA TRP A 80 -24.47 14.17 -3.08
C TRP A 80 -23.90 15.07 -1.96
N GLU A 81 -24.75 15.94 -1.41
CA GLU A 81 -24.42 16.75 -0.25
C GLU A 81 -24.09 15.88 0.97
N GLU A 82 -24.93 14.87 1.29
CA GLU A 82 -24.66 13.93 2.40
C GLU A 82 -23.34 13.21 2.21
N ILE A 83 -23.06 12.68 1.00
CA ILE A 83 -21.82 11.96 0.68
C ILE A 83 -20.59 12.84 0.93
N ASN A 84 -20.66 14.13 0.56
CA ASN A 84 -19.54 15.06 0.72
C ASN A 84 -19.44 15.70 2.12
N SER A 85 -20.47 15.58 2.96
CA SER A 85 -20.51 16.18 4.29
C SER A 85 -19.79 15.36 5.36
N TYR A 86 -19.67 14.04 5.19
CA TYR A 86 -19.11 13.14 6.19
C TYR A 86 -17.71 12.66 5.81
N SER A 87 -16.84 12.53 6.83
CA SER A 87 -15.55 11.87 6.71
C SER A 87 -15.67 10.37 7.06
N VAL A 88 -14.63 9.60 6.82
CA VAL A 88 -14.61 8.18 7.24
C VAL A 88 -14.77 8.04 8.76
N TYR A 89 -14.25 8.98 9.53
CA TYR A 89 -14.35 8.98 11.00
C TYR A 89 -15.79 9.23 11.47
N ASP A 90 -16.54 10.06 10.74
CA ASP A 90 -17.96 10.28 11.04
C ASP A 90 -18.77 9.00 10.78
N TYR A 91 -18.48 8.26 9.70
CA TYR A 91 -19.11 6.97 9.44
C TYR A 91 -18.78 5.92 10.49
N GLU A 92 -17.52 5.88 10.97
CA GLU A 92 -17.08 4.99 12.06
C GLU A 92 -17.83 5.32 13.38
N GLU A 93 -17.98 6.62 13.70
CA GLU A 93 -18.72 7.05 14.88
C GLU A 93 -20.21 6.73 14.78
N MET A 94 -20.82 6.90 13.62
CA MET A 94 -22.20 6.54 13.35
C MET A 94 -22.43 5.01 13.30
N GLY A 95 -21.39 4.22 13.12
CA GLY A 95 -21.47 2.77 12.97
C GLY A 95 -22.16 2.34 11.67
N VAL A 96 -22.00 3.11 10.60
CA VAL A 96 -22.61 2.84 9.28
C VAL A 96 -21.55 2.77 8.19
N ASP A 97 -21.90 2.07 7.10
CA ASP A 97 -21.06 2.06 5.90
C ASP A 97 -21.04 3.43 5.21
N ARG A 98 -19.98 3.72 4.48
CA ARG A 98 -19.86 4.96 3.71
C ARG A 98 -21.02 5.08 2.72
N TYR A 99 -21.69 6.22 2.73
CA TYR A 99 -22.78 6.53 1.83
C TYR A 99 -22.32 6.53 0.38
N GLN A 100 -23.17 6.07 -0.51
CA GLN A 100 -22.95 6.02 -1.94
C GLN A 100 -24.09 6.70 -2.68
N ALA A 101 -23.83 7.08 -3.94
CA ALA A 101 -24.84 7.40 -4.92
C ALA A 101 -24.73 6.48 -6.12
N ALA A 102 -25.86 6.26 -6.81
CA ALA A 102 -25.83 5.72 -8.16
C ALA A 102 -25.20 6.76 -9.10
N ALA A 103 -24.39 6.31 -10.06
CA ALA A 103 -23.70 7.20 -10.95
C ALA A 103 -23.71 6.72 -12.40
N LEU A 104 -23.78 7.66 -13.33
CA LEU A 104 -23.44 7.46 -14.72
C LEU A 104 -22.08 8.08 -14.96
N LEU A 105 -21.08 7.23 -15.16
CA LEU A 105 -19.75 7.65 -15.58
C LEU A 105 -19.65 7.62 -17.09
N GLN A 106 -19.24 8.74 -17.68
CA GLN A 106 -18.97 8.87 -19.10
C GLN A 106 -17.54 9.39 -19.30
N ILE A 107 -16.80 8.73 -20.17
CA ILE A 107 -15.42 9.12 -20.47
C ILE A 107 -15.39 9.89 -21.79
N GLY A 108 -14.60 10.98 -21.81
CA GLY A 108 -14.50 11.82 -22.99
C GLY A 108 -13.32 12.79 -22.97
N ASN A 109 -13.54 13.92 -23.57
CA ASN A 109 -12.62 15.06 -23.61
C ASN A 109 -13.38 16.35 -23.26
N GLU A 110 -12.75 17.49 -23.40
CA GLU A 110 -13.33 18.81 -23.11
C GLU A 110 -14.63 19.14 -23.88
N ASN A 111 -14.89 18.43 -24.99
CA ASN A 111 -16.09 18.64 -25.81
C ASN A 111 -17.25 17.71 -25.43
N GLY A 112 -17.06 16.84 -24.46
CA GLY A 112 -18.07 15.91 -23.98
C GLY A 112 -17.68 14.44 -24.06
N PRO A 113 -18.61 13.52 -23.71
CA PRO A 113 -18.42 12.07 -23.83
C PRO A 113 -18.06 11.65 -25.25
N THR A 114 -17.07 10.75 -25.39
CA THR A 114 -16.52 10.33 -26.68
C THR A 114 -17.07 8.97 -27.10
N GLU A 115 -17.45 8.84 -28.37
CA GLU A 115 -17.94 7.59 -28.96
C GLU A 115 -16.96 6.43 -28.76
N GLY A 116 -17.48 5.27 -28.40
CA GLY A 116 -16.69 4.06 -28.12
C GLY A 116 -16.06 4.01 -26.72
N MET A 117 -16.18 5.09 -25.94
CA MET A 117 -15.72 5.13 -24.56
C MET A 117 -16.83 4.71 -23.58
N VAL A 118 -16.44 4.40 -22.33
CA VAL A 118 -17.37 4.00 -21.26
C VAL A 118 -18.48 5.04 -21.11
N GLY A 119 -19.73 4.57 -21.06
CA GLY A 119 -20.91 5.39 -20.83
C GLY A 119 -21.41 6.21 -22.00
N TYR A 120 -20.75 6.18 -23.17
CA TYR A 120 -21.21 6.95 -24.33
C TYR A 120 -22.61 6.55 -24.76
N GLY A 121 -23.51 7.53 -24.87
CA GLY A 121 -24.91 7.30 -25.24
C GLY A 121 -25.75 6.62 -24.15
N GLU A 122 -25.21 6.31 -22.98
CA GLU A 122 -25.96 5.83 -21.83
C GLU A 122 -26.67 6.98 -21.11
N ASN A 123 -27.83 6.65 -20.51
CA ASN A 123 -28.63 7.59 -19.72
C ASN A 123 -29.12 7.00 -18.40
N ILE A 124 -28.60 5.84 -18.03
CA ILE A 124 -28.87 5.14 -16.77
C ILE A 124 -27.57 4.90 -16.00
N PRO A 125 -27.63 4.82 -14.67
CA PRO A 125 -26.45 4.58 -13.85
C PRO A 125 -25.71 3.29 -14.24
N ASN A 126 -24.42 3.42 -14.54
CA ASN A 126 -23.50 2.34 -14.85
C ASN A 126 -22.45 2.09 -13.74
N ALA A 127 -22.47 2.89 -12.69
CA ALA A 127 -21.53 2.87 -11.60
C ALA A 127 -22.17 3.23 -10.25
N THR A 128 -21.40 3.11 -9.19
CA THR A 128 -21.63 3.76 -7.89
C THR A 128 -20.44 4.67 -7.59
N VAL A 129 -20.65 5.68 -6.75
CA VAL A 129 -19.61 6.60 -6.29
C VAL A 129 -19.71 6.84 -4.80
N GLN A 130 -18.57 6.93 -4.14
CA GLN A 130 -18.42 7.29 -2.73
C GLN A 130 -17.13 8.06 -2.49
N ILE A 131 -17.03 8.75 -1.35
CA ILE A 131 -15.74 9.33 -0.94
C ILE A 131 -14.74 8.22 -0.60
N ARG A 132 -13.45 8.54 -0.73
CA ARG A 132 -12.35 7.64 -0.35
C ARG A 132 -11.26 8.35 0.46
N GLY A 133 -10.32 7.55 0.96
CA GLY A 133 -9.22 7.99 1.81
C GLY A 133 -9.58 7.88 3.30
N GLN A 134 -8.56 7.97 4.14
CA GLN A 134 -8.69 8.00 5.60
C GLN A 134 -8.63 9.47 6.05
N THR A 135 -7.44 10.00 6.26
CA THR A 135 -7.23 11.40 6.68
C THR A 135 -7.78 12.39 5.66
N SER A 136 -7.54 12.15 4.36
CA SER A 136 -8.00 13.01 3.26
C SER A 136 -9.52 13.07 3.11
N SER A 137 -10.28 12.18 3.74
CA SER A 137 -11.76 12.26 3.76
C SER A 137 -12.29 13.51 4.50
N ARG A 138 -11.45 14.16 5.34
CA ARG A 138 -11.76 15.41 6.02
C ARG A 138 -11.55 16.64 5.14
N ASN A 139 -10.86 16.50 4.01
CA ASN A 139 -10.55 17.63 3.14
C ASN A 139 -11.82 18.21 2.50
N ALA A 140 -11.80 19.51 2.21
CA ALA A 140 -12.90 20.18 1.53
C ALA A 140 -13.09 19.63 0.10
N GLN A 141 -12.01 19.45 -0.64
CA GLN A 141 -12.03 18.73 -1.92
C GLN A 141 -11.85 17.23 -1.65
N LYS A 142 -12.88 16.45 -1.93
CA LYS A 142 -12.91 15.01 -1.65
C LYS A 142 -12.18 14.19 -2.70
N ASN A 143 -11.64 13.05 -2.28
CA ASN A 143 -11.26 11.97 -3.16
C ASN A 143 -12.46 11.07 -3.40
N TYR A 144 -12.59 10.48 -4.59
CA TYR A 144 -13.71 9.63 -4.95
C TYR A 144 -13.26 8.23 -5.38
N LYS A 145 -14.06 7.23 -5.04
CA LYS A 145 -14.03 5.89 -5.60
C LYS A 145 -15.28 5.71 -6.46
N ILE A 146 -15.07 5.45 -7.75
CA ILE A 146 -16.13 5.13 -8.70
C ILE A 146 -16.00 3.65 -9.03
N GLU A 147 -17.09 2.87 -8.92
CA GLU A 147 -17.07 1.46 -9.20
C GLU A 147 -18.08 1.12 -10.31
N LEU A 148 -17.58 0.74 -11.49
CA LEU A 148 -18.40 0.31 -12.62
C LEU A 148 -19.13 -1.00 -12.28
N LYS A 149 -20.41 -1.09 -12.60
CA LYS A 149 -21.22 -2.30 -12.46
C LYS A 149 -20.66 -3.43 -13.33
N LYS A 150 -20.79 -4.68 -12.88
CA LYS A 150 -20.17 -5.86 -13.51
C LYS A 150 -20.39 -5.98 -15.01
N ASN A 151 -21.55 -5.55 -15.50
CA ASN A 151 -21.95 -5.71 -16.91
C ASN A 151 -21.83 -4.41 -17.73
N LYS A 152 -21.14 -3.39 -17.21
CA LYS A 152 -21.03 -2.05 -17.79
C LYS A 152 -19.64 -1.72 -18.37
N GLY A 153 -18.85 -2.76 -18.61
CA GLY A 153 -17.52 -2.62 -19.16
C GLY A 153 -16.44 -2.26 -18.13
N THR A 154 -15.32 -1.85 -18.67
CA THR A 154 -14.14 -1.41 -17.90
C THR A 154 -13.52 -0.21 -18.59
N TRP A 155 -12.86 0.65 -17.83
CA TRP A 155 -12.01 1.68 -18.36
C TRP A 155 -10.54 1.25 -18.20
N ARG A 156 -9.81 1.11 -19.31
CA ARG A 156 -8.43 0.60 -19.32
C ARG A 156 -8.28 -0.72 -18.52
N GLY A 157 -9.28 -1.63 -18.63
CA GLY A 157 -9.30 -2.88 -17.87
C GLY A 157 -9.61 -2.73 -16.38
N GLN A 158 -9.98 -1.54 -15.91
CA GLN A 158 -10.29 -1.25 -14.51
C GLN A 158 -11.81 -1.07 -14.33
N ARG A 159 -12.35 -1.66 -13.26
CA ARG A 159 -13.73 -1.41 -12.81
C ARG A 159 -13.79 -0.42 -11.66
N THR A 160 -12.76 -0.39 -10.85
CA THR A 160 -12.61 0.55 -9.73
C THR A 160 -11.71 1.68 -10.19
N ILE A 161 -12.23 2.90 -10.15
CA ILE A 161 -11.55 4.12 -10.57
C ILE A 161 -11.41 4.98 -9.32
N ASN A 162 -10.18 5.15 -8.85
CA ASN A 162 -9.86 5.98 -7.69
C ASN A 162 -9.37 7.34 -8.19
N LEU A 163 -10.06 8.39 -7.79
CA LEU A 163 -9.71 9.77 -8.10
C LEU A 163 -9.16 10.45 -6.83
N ASN A 164 -7.89 10.81 -6.85
CA ASN A 164 -7.21 11.48 -5.75
C ASN A 164 -7.03 12.96 -6.08
N LYS A 165 -7.47 13.83 -5.16
CA LYS A 165 -7.36 15.27 -5.30
C LYS A 165 -6.00 15.82 -4.86
N HIS A 166 -5.38 15.13 -3.89
CA HIS A 166 -4.13 15.57 -3.26
C HIS A 166 -4.17 17.04 -2.77
N MET A 167 -5.31 17.43 -2.17
CA MET A 167 -5.60 18.82 -1.83
C MET A 167 -4.53 19.48 -0.95
N THR A 168 -3.92 18.72 -0.04
CA THR A 168 -2.93 19.21 0.92
C THR A 168 -1.50 19.21 0.40
N GLU A 169 -1.25 18.63 -0.78
CA GLU A 169 0.06 18.54 -1.40
C GLU A 169 0.24 19.65 -2.44
N GLY A 170 1.32 20.41 -2.34
CA GLY A 170 1.55 21.58 -3.18
C GLY A 170 1.70 21.30 -4.66
N MET A 171 2.34 20.17 -5.01
CA MET A 171 2.61 19.80 -6.41
C MET A 171 1.44 19.11 -7.09
N ARG A 172 0.56 18.43 -6.34
CA ARG A 172 -0.61 17.66 -6.85
C ARG A 172 -0.25 16.48 -7.76
N PHE A 173 1.04 16.18 -7.99
CA PHE A 173 1.50 15.10 -8.88
C PHE A 173 2.53 14.14 -8.26
N ARG A 174 2.94 14.30 -7.00
CA ARG A 174 3.97 13.44 -6.40
C ARG A 174 3.65 11.95 -6.47
N ASN A 175 2.40 11.59 -6.21
CA ASN A 175 1.95 10.20 -6.30
C ASN A 175 2.09 9.66 -7.73
N LYS A 176 1.68 10.45 -8.75
CA LYS A 176 1.85 10.09 -10.16
C LYS A 176 3.34 10.00 -10.55
N LEU A 177 4.14 10.98 -10.15
CA LEU A 177 5.59 10.98 -10.41
C LEU A 177 6.24 9.70 -9.88
N ALA A 178 5.93 9.31 -8.64
CA ALA A 178 6.47 8.10 -8.04
C ALA A 178 6.06 6.83 -8.82
N TYR A 179 4.78 6.69 -9.19
CA TYR A 179 4.34 5.53 -9.98
C TYR A 179 4.95 5.51 -11.39
N ASP A 180 5.09 6.65 -12.04
CA ASP A 180 5.70 6.70 -13.37
C ASP A 180 7.21 6.38 -13.32
N LEU A 181 7.89 6.73 -12.24
CA LEU A 181 9.27 6.29 -11.98
C LEU A 181 9.34 4.78 -11.72
N LEU A 182 8.41 4.22 -10.95
CA LEU A 182 8.37 2.79 -10.64
C LEU A 182 8.25 1.90 -11.89
N LYS A 183 7.65 2.38 -12.98
CA LYS A 183 7.56 1.66 -14.28
C LYS A 183 8.93 1.25 -14.84
N GLY A 184 9.98 1.99 -14.54
CA GLY A 184 11.33 1.74 -15.01
C GLY A 184 12.22 0.97 -14.02
N ILE A 185 11.67 0.43 -12.94
CA ILE A 185 12.38 -0.34 -11.92
C ILE A 185 11.93 -1.79 -11.98
N PRO A 186 12.72 -2.69 -12.62
CA PRO A 186 12.28 -4.08 -12.89
C PRO A 186 11.93 -4.89 -11.65
N GLN A 187 12.47 -4.53 -10.49
CA GLN A 187 12.26 -5.23 -9.23
C GLN A 187 10.93 -4.88 -8.54
N LEU A 188 10.23 -3.86 -9.04
CA LEU A 188 9.01 -3.34 -8.42
C LEU A 188 7.84 -3.37 -9.40
N ILE A 189 6.64 -3.47 -8.84
CA ILE A 189 5.39 -3.32 -9.59
C ILE A 189 4.93 -1.87 -9.45
N SER A 190 4.62 -1.24 -10.57
CA SER A 190 3.95 0.06 -10.58
C SER A 190 2.42 -0.09 -10.60
N LEU A 191 1.72 1.01 -10.44
CA LEU A 191 0.28 1.12 -10.71
C LEU A 191 0.06 2.17 -11.79
N ARG A 192 -0.92 1.93 -12.67
CA ARG A 192 -1.26 2.90 -13.72
C ARG A 192 -1.89 4.14 -13.12
N THR A 193 -1.51 5.28 -13.64
CA THR A 193 -2.02 6.59 -13.23
C THR A 193 -2.47 7.39 -14.45
N GLN A 194 -3.39 8.34 -14.23
CA GLN A 194 -3.90 9.22 -15.27
C GLN A 194 -4.32 10.55 -14.66
N PHE A 195 -3.97 11.66 -15.28
CA PHE A 195 -4.62 12.94 -14.96
C PHE A 195 -6.05 12.93 -15.46
N VAL A 196 -6.96 13.38 -14.63
CA VAL A 196 -8.40 13.41 -14.90
C VAL A 196 -8.96 14.79 -14.59
N HIS A 197 -9.63 15.41 -15.56
CA HIS A 197 -10.49 16.56 -15.31
C HIS A 197 -11.90 16.03 -15.04
N LEU A 198 -12.43 16.29 -13.86
CA LEU A 198 -13.71 15.76 -13.41
C LEU A 198 -14.80 16.83 -13.46
N TYR A 199 -15.90 16.49 -14.13
CA TYR A 199 -17.16 17.24 -14.06
C TYR A 199 -18.22 16.40 -13.37
N VAL A 200 -18.97 17.02 -12.45
CA VAL A 200 -20.04 16.33 -11.70
C VAL A 200 -21.38 17.05 -11.94
N LYS A 201 -22.40 16.27 -12.28
CA LYS A 201 -23.81 16.72 -12.35
C LYS A 201 -24.57 16.07 -11.20
N ASP A 202 -25.04 16.86 -10.25
CA ASP A 202 -25.83 16.36 -9.14
C ASP A 202 -27.34 16.40 -9.48
N THR A 203 -27.96 15.24 -9.49
CA THR A 203 -29.43 15.08 -9.64
C THR A 203 -30.05 14.40 -8.41
N THR A 204 -29.27 14.26 -7.32
CA THR A 204 -29.73 13.56 -6.11
C THR A 204 -30.78 14.32 -5.32
N ASP A 205 -30.86 15.63 -5.48
CA ASP A 205 -31.89 16.51 -4.89
C ASP A 205 -33.22 16.54 -5.68
N GLY A 206 -33.27 15.87 -6.85
CA GLY A 206 -34.39 15.85 -7.77
C GLY A 206 -34.44 17.03 -8.73
N SER A 207 -33.37 17.84 -8.82
CA SER A 207 -33.27 18.97 -9.73
C SER A 207 -33.31 18.49 -11.20
N ALA A 208 -34.25 18.99 -11.98
CA ALA A 208 -34.36 18.67 -13.42
C ALA A 208 -33.36 19.49 -14.26
N ASP A 209 -32.91 20.62 -13.74
CA ASP A 209 -32.08 21.59 -14.45
C ASP A 209 -30.60 21.55 -13.97
N ALA A 210 -30.18 20.41 -13.38
CA ALA A 210 -28.79 20.25 -12.94
C ALA A 210 -27.81 20.32 -14.11
N GLU A 211 -26.75 21.08 -13.94
CA GLU A 211 -25.67 21.23 -14.92
C GLU A 211 -24.40 20.55 -14.42
N PHE A 212 -23.41 20.34 -15.29
CA PHE A 212 -22.10 19.87 -14.91
C PHE A 212 -21.30 20.98 -14.23
N GLU A 213 -20.84 20.73 -13.03
CA GLU A 213 -19.92 21.60 -12.29
C GLU A 213 -18.50 21.09 -12.46
N ASP A 214 -17.56 22.02 -12.60
CA ASP A 214 -16.14 21.73 -12.69
C ASP A 214 -15.58 21.37 -11.30
N TYR A 215 -15.03 20.16 -11.16
CA TYR A 215 -14.38 19.66 -9.95
C TYR A 215 -12.84 19.74 -10.02
N GLY A 216 -12.30 20.26 -11.13
CA GLY A 216 -10.88 20.47 -11.35
C GLY A 216 -10.10 19.18 -11.62
N LEU A 217 -8.80 19.24 -11.42
CA LEU A 217 -7.88 18.17 -11.74
C LEU A 217 -7.76 17.14 -10.62
N TYR A 218 -7.77 15.86 -11.00
CA TYR A 218 -7.52 14.69 -10.16
C TYR A 218 -6.38 13.85 -10.72
N THR A 219 -5.78 13.04 -9.88
CA THR A 219 -4.95 11.91 -10.33
C THR A 219 -5.73 10.62 -10.09
N GLN A 220 -6.04 9.91 -11.18
CA GLN A 220 -6.54 8.54 -11.09
C GLN A 220 -5.38 7.61 -10.77
N VAL A 221 -5.57 6.71 -9.81
CA VAL A 221 -4.61 5.66 -9.46
C VAL A 221 -5.31 4.31 -9.52
N GLU A 222 -4.68 3.35 -10.20
CA GLU A 222 -5.19 1.99 -10.31
C GLU A 222 -5.40 1.36 -8.92
N GLN A 223 -6.53 0.68 -8.76
CA GLN A 223 -6.79 -0.11 -7.55
C GLN A 223 -6.19 -1.49 -7.71
N LEU A 224 -5.17 -1.81 -6.91
CA LEU A 224 -4.68 -3.18 -6.86
C LEU A 224 -5.67 -4.08 -6.11
N ASN A 225 -6.28 -4.96 -6.86
CA ASN A 225 -7.22 -5.99 -6.43
C ASN A 225 -7.07 -7.20 -7.38
N LYS A 226 -7.94 -8.19 -7.32
CA LYS A 226 -7.89 -9.37 -8.23
C LYS A 226 -7.85 -8.98 -9.72
N THR A 227 -8.57 -7.94 -10.12
CA THR A 227 -8.54 -7.43 -11.50
C THR A 227 -7.20 -6.75 -11.80
N GLY A 228 -6.71 -5.91 -10.90
CA GLY A 228 -5.39 -5.29 -11.02
C GLY A 228 -4.27 -6.32 -11.13
N LEU A 229 -4.24 -7.32 -10.26
CA LEU A 229 -3.26 -8.42 -10.33
C LEU A 229 -3.28 -9.10 -11.70
N LYS A 230 -4.46 -9.42 -12.25
CA LYS A 230 -4.57 -10.02 -13.60
C LYS A 230 -4.03 -9.11 -14.70
N ASN A 231 -4.31 -7.79 -14.61
CA ASN A 231 -3.81 -6.83 -15.58
C ASN A 231 -2.28 -6.81 -15.60
N HIS A 232 -1.66 -6.87 -14.43
CA HIS A 232 -0.21 -6.93 -14.26
C HIS A 232 0.40 -8.31 -14.54
N GLY A 233 -0.40 -9.31 -14.95
CA GLY A 233 0.06 -10.67 -15.21
C GLY A 233 0.38 -11.48 -13.95
N LEU A 234 -0.09 -11.02 -12.79
CA LEU A 234 0.13 -11.65 -11.49
C LEU A 234 -1.00 -12.63 -11.14
N ASP A 235 -0.70 -13.58 -10.24
CA ASP A 235 -1.70 -14.53 -9.76
C ASP A 235 -2.75 -13.84 -8.87
N SER A 236 -3.98 -13.78 -9.37
CA SER A 236 -5.11 -13.16 -8.68
C SER A 236 -5.76 -14.02 -7.59
N ASN A 237 -5.31 -15.26 -7.42
CA ASN A 237 -5.81 -16.18 -6.40
C ASN A 237 -4.93 -16.19 -5.14
N GLY A 238 -3.78 -15.55 -5.19
CA GLY A 238 -2.87 -15.41 -4.07
C GLY A 238 -3.38 -14.51 -2.95
N GLN A 239 -2.58 -14.38 -1.91
CA GLN A 239 -2.82 -13.42 -0.84
C GLN A 239 -2.42 -12.03 -1.31
N LEU A 240 -3.26 -11.05 -0.99
CA LEU A 240 -2.98 -9.65 -1.20
C LEU A 240 -3.57 -8.86 -0.03
N TYR A 241 -2.72 -8.21 0.72
CA TYR A 241 -3.09 -7.36 1.86
C TYR A 241 -2.60 -5.94 1.63
N LYS A 242 -3.46 -4.95 1.85
CA LYS A 242 -3.02 -3.56 1.99
C LYS A 242 -2.65 -3.33 3.44
N ILE A 243 -1.43 -2.93 3.69
CA ILE A 243 -0.97 -2.61 5.04
C ILE A 243 -1.53 -1.26 5.47
N ASN A 244 -2.28 -1.25 6.58
CA ASN A 244 -2.87 -0.04 7.16
C ASN A 244 -2.11 0.48 8.38
N SER A 245 -1.71 -0.43 9.30
CA SER A 245 -0.86 -0.15 10.46
C SER A 245 -0.33 -1.48 10.97
N PHE A 246 0.84 -1.89 10.46
CA PHE A 246 1.32 -3.24 10.70
C PHE A 246 2.86 -3.29 10.69
N GLU A 247 3.43 -3.62 11.84
CA GLU A 247 4.88 -3.67 12.09
C GLU A 247 5.45 -5.08 12.05
N PHE A 248 4.75 -6.04 11.46
CA PHE A 248 5.12 -7.45 11.35
C PHE A 248 5.26 -8.19 12.69
N TYR A 249 4.64 -7.69 13.76
CA TYR A 249 4.42 -8.50 14.96
C TYR A 249 3.44 -9.64 14.69
N ARG A 250 3.53 -10.72 15.46
CA ARG A 250 2.65 -11.89 15.26
C ARG A 250 1.18 -11.59 15.55
N TYR A 251 0.87 -10.66 16.45
CA TYR A 251 -0.50 -10.27 16.82
C TYR A 251 -1.47 -11.47 16.98
N GLU A 252 -1.10 -12.45 17.83
CA GLU A 252 -1.80 -13.73 17.96
C GLU A 252 -3.30 -13.60 18.28
N ASP A 253 -3.69 -12.52 18.97
CA ASP A 253 -5.09 -12.25 19.28
C ASP A 253 -5.90 -11.74 18.08
N VAL A 254 -5.26 -11.22 17.05
CA VAL A 254 -5.90 -10.58 15.88
C VAL A 254 -5.68 -11.40 14.60
N ILE A 255 -4.43 -11.80 14.33
CA ILE A 255 -4.09 -12.54 13.10
C ILE A 255 -4.31 -14.02 13.32
N LYS A 256 -5.50 -14.49 12.95
CA LYS A 256 -5.99 -15.86 13.11
C LYS A 256 -6.47 -16.42 11.77
N LEU A 257 -6.65 -17.73 11.74
CA LEU A 257 -7.34 -18.36 10.60
C LEU A 257 -8.81 -17.92 10.56
N GLN A 258 -9.37 -17.84 9.37
CA GLN A 258 -10.76 -17.40 9.18
C GLN A 258 -11.78 -18.33 9.85
N ASP A 259 -11.45 -19.62 10.03
CA ASP A 259 -12.28 -20.63 10.68
C ASP A 259 -12.05 -20.71 12.20
N ASP A 260 -11.15 -19.92 12.77
CA ASP A 260 -10.98 -19.79 14.23
C ASP A 260 -12.24 -19.15 14.83
N PRO A 261 -12.88 -19.76 15.85
CA PRO A 261 -14.10 -19.21 16.48
C PRO A 261 -13.94 -17.80 17.06
N SER A 262 -12.71 -17.37 17.34
CA SER A 262 -12.40 -16.03 17.86
C SER A 262 -11.86 -15.07 16.81
N TYR A 263 -11.92 -15.44 15.51
CA TYR A 263 -11.51 -14.55 14.43
C TYR A 263 -12.44 -13.33 14.31
N ASP A 264 -11.87 -12.15 14.34
CA ASP A 264 -12.57 -10.89 14.12
C ASP A 264 -12.01 -10.21 12.85
N SER A 265 -12.77 -10.26 11.77
CA SER A 265 -12.37 -9.69 10.50
C SER A 265 -12.18 -8.18 10.55
N ALA A 266 -12.97 -7.47 11.36
CA ALA A 266 -12.84 -6.01 11.49
C ALA A 266 -11.55 -5.63 12.24
N ALA A 267 -11.19 -6.37 13.27
CA ALA A 267 -9.91 -6.19 13.96
C ALA A 267 -8.72 -6.55 13.05
N PHE A 268 -8.83 -7.63 12.27
CA PHE A 268 -7.81 -8.03 11.30
C PHE A 268 -7.60 -6.93 10.23
N GLU A 269 -8.68 -6.41 9.64
CA GLU A 269 -8.60 -5.42 8.57
C GLU A 269 -8.13 -4.03 9.03
N LYS A 270 -8.12 -3.75 10.34
CA LYS A 270 -7.43 -2.56 10.87
C LYS A 270 -5.92 -2.62 10.70
N LEU A 271 -5.35 -3.82 10.69
CA LEU A 271 -3.93 -4.06 10.45
C LEU A 271 -3.67 -4.27 8.95
N LEU A 272 -4.39 -5.20 8.35
CA LEU A 272 -4.18 -5.72 7.00
C LEU A 272 -5.52 -5.83 6.26
N GLU A 273 -5.80 -4.87 5.39
CA GLU A 273 -7.02 -4.89 4.57
C GLU A 273 -6.94 -5.99 3.51
N ILE A 274 -7.89 -6.93 3.51
CA ILE A 274 -7.89 -8.09 2.63
C ILE A 274 -8.31 -7.69 1.21
N LYS A 275 -7.44 -7.88 0.23
CA LYS A 275 -7.69 -7.61 -1.21
C LYS A 275 -7.63 -8.87 -2.08
N GLY A 276 -7.09 -9.95 -1.56
CA GLY A 276 -6.90 -11.23 -2.25
C GLY A 276 -7.63 -12.39 -1.57
N SER A 277 -6.92 -13.50 -1.39
CA SER A 277 -7.40 -14.68 -0.67
C SER A 277 -7.61 -14.39 0.81
N THR A 278 -8.60 -15.05 1.41
CA THR A 278 -8.88 -15.02 2.86
C THR A 278 -8.22 -16.16 3.63
N ASP A 279 -7.40 -16.97 2.97
CA ASP A 279 -6.59 -17.99 3.62
C ASP A 279 -5.34 -17.37 4.23
N HIS A 280 -5.32 -17.23 5.54
CA HIS A 280 -4.24 -16.56 6.27
C HIS A 280 -3.08 -17.49 6.68
N ARG A 281 -3.09 -18.79 6.30
CA ARG A 281 -2.08 -19.76 6.75
C ARG A 281 -0.65 -19.35 6.39
N LYS A 282 -0.40 -18.94 5.13
CA LYS A 282 0.93 -18.49 4.70
C LYS A 282 1.37 -17.20 5.42
N LEU A 283 0.45 -16.28 5.67
CA LEU A 283 0.73 -15.07 6.44
C LEU A 283 1.17 -15.41 7.85
N ILE A 284 0.43 -16.29 8.53
CA ILE A 284 0.74 -16.73 9.90
C ILE A 284 2.10 -17.42 9.95
N GLN A 285 2.37 -18.34 9.03
CA GLN A 285 3.64 -19.06 8.95
C GLN A 285 4.84 -18.11 8.76
N MET A 286 4.73 -17.16 7.85
CA MET A 286 5.76 -16.12 7.66
C MET A 286 5.95 -15.28 8.91
N LEU A 287 4.86 -14.84 9.56
CA LEU A 287 4.95 -14.03 10.78
C LEU A 287 5.54 -14.81 11.96
N GLU A 288 5.27 -16.10 12.08
CA GLU A 288 5.90 -16.95 13.09
C GLU A 288 7.42 -16.99 12.88
N ALA A 289 7.89 -17.18 11.65
CA ALA A 289 9.32 -17.14 11.32
C ALA A 289 9.94 -15.75 11.55
N VAL A 290 9.25 -14.67 11.18
CA VAL A 290 9.71 -13.29 11.44
C VAL A 290 9.83 -12.98 12.92
N ASN A 291 8.99 -13.57 13.79
CA ASN A 291 8.99 -13.31 15.22
C ASN A 291 9.79 -14.36 16.03
N ASP A 292 10.29 -15.40 15.40
CA ASP A 292 11.20 -16.37 16.04
C ASP A 292 12.66 -15.89 15.92
N TYR A 293 13.18 -15.33 17.00
CA TYR A 293 14.57 -14.84 17.05
C TYR A 293 15.62 -15.97 17.11
N SER A 294 15.22 -17.23 17.21
CA SER A 294 16.12 -18.37 17.09
C SER A 294 16.48 -18.69 15.63
N ILE A 295 15.68 -18.21 14.66
CA ILE A 295 15.92 -18.35 13.25
C ILE A 295 16.68 -17.10 12.75
N PRO A 296 17.87 -17.25 12.13
CA PRO A 296 18.58 -16.11 11.54
C PRO A 296 17.69 -15.39 10.49
N ILE A 297 17.72 -14.08 10.48
CA ILE A 297 16.87 -13.30 9.53
C ILE A 297 17.19 -13.62 8.07
N ASP A 298 18.44 -13.89 7.75
CA ASP A 298 18.83 -14.26 6.39
C ASP A 298 18.13 -15.53 5.91
N THR A 299 17.93 -16.51 6.82
CA THR A 299 17.14 -17.73 6.53
C THR A 299 15.66 -17.39 6.32
N VAL A 300 15.09 -16.49 7.12
CA VAL A 300 13.70 -16.03 6.96
C VAL A 300 13.51 -15.33 5.61
N LEU A 301 14.48 -14.49 5.21
CA LEU A 301 14.44 -13.80 3.93
C LEU A 301 14.51 -14.79 2.76
N GLU A 302 15.40 -15.77 2.81
CA GLU A 302 15.56 -16.79 1.76
C GLU A 302 14.30 -17.66 1.61
N GLU A 303 13.59 -17.94 2.70
CA GLU A 303 12.43 -18.83 2.70
C GLU A 303 11.13 -18.11 2.33
N TYR A 304 10.95 -16.87 2.82
CA TYR A 304 9.64 -16.20 2.77
C TYR A 304 9.60 -14.93 1.93
N PHE A 305 10.73 -14.37 1.50
CA PHE A 305 10.72 -13.06 0.83
C PHE A 305 11.59 -13.06 -0.44
N ASP A 306 11.22 -12.22 -1.39
CA ASP A 306 12.14 -11.79 -2.43
C ASP A 306 12.98 -10.63 -1.90
N GLU A 307 14.23 -10.93 -1.55
CA GLU A 307 15.16 -9.98 -0.93
C GLU A 307 15.50 -8.81 -1.88
N GLU A 308 15.59 -9.08 -3.20
CA GLU A 308 15.77 -8.04 -4.21
C GLU A 308 14.58 -7.07 -4.20
N ASN A 309 13.36 -7.59 -4.17
CA ASN A 309 12.16 -6.77 -4.12
C ASN A 309 12.11 -5.88 -2.85
N ILE A 310 12.42 -6.44 -1.67
CA ILE A 310 12.41 -5.66 -0.42
C ILE A 310 13.46 -4.55 -0.44
N THR A 311 14.68 -4.84 -0.88
CA THR A 311 15.77 -3.86 -0.88
C THR A 311 15.51 -2.72 -1.87
N TYR A 312 14.99 -3.03 -3.07
CA TYR A 312 14.58 -1.99 -4.03
C TYR A 312 13.38 -1.19 -3.55
N TRP A 313 12.38 -1.85 -2.93
CA TRP A 313 11.25 -1.15 -2.33
C TRP A 313 11.69 -0.18 -1.24
N MET A 314 12.49 -0.64 -0.27
CA MET A 314 12.99 0.19 0.82
C MET A 314 13.89 1.30 0.30
N GLY A 315 14.81 0.99 -0.62
CA GLY A 315 15.71 1.95 -1.24
C GLY A 315 14.96 3.05 -2.00
N PHE A 316 13.92 2.69 -2.76
CA PHE A 316 13.08 3.66 -3.45
C PHE A 316 12.39 4.62 -2.47
N GLN A 317 11.77 4.10 -1.42
CA GLN A 317 11.09 4.93 -0.42
C GLN A 317 12.08 5.84 0.33
N ILE A 318 13.26 5.34 0.67
CA ILE A 318 14.34 6.14 1.30
C ILE A 318 14.78 7.29 0.38
N LEU A 319 15.08 7.02 -0.89
CA LEU A 319 15.53 8.04 -1.84
C LEU A 319 14.44 9.05 -2.18
N MET A 320 13.19 8.61 -2.26
CA MET A 320 12.04 9.51 -2.43
C MET A 320 11.67 10.27 -1.14
N GLY A 321 12.30 9.95 -0.01
CA GLY A 321 12.02 10.60 1.27
C GLY A 321 10.58 10.38 1.77
N ASN A 322 9.96 9.28 1.36
CA ASN A 322 8.60 8.92 1.75
C ASN A 322 8.62 8.21 3.10
N VAL A 323 8.47 8.96 4.18
CA VAL A 323 8.59 8.46 5.55
C VAL A 323 7.37 7.70 6.05
N ASP A 324 6.25 7.79 5.36
CA ASP A 324 4.97 7.17 5.77
C ASP A 324 4.82 5.72 5.25
N THR A 325 5.92 4.95 5.22
CA THR A 325 5.96 3.59 4.65
C THR A 325 6.48 2.51 5.59
N GLN A 326 6.88 2.87 6.82
CA GLN A 326 7.46 1.91 7.77
C GLN A 326 6.47 0.86 8.29
N SER A 327 5.16 1.16 8.28
CA SER A 327 4.10 0.26 8.76
C SER A 327 2.76 0.42 8.01
N ARG A 328 2.77 1.12 6.87
CA ARG A 328 1.60 1.38 6.02
C ARG A 328 2.02 1.69 4.58
N ASN A 329 1.04 2.00 3.73
CA ASN A 329 1.27 2.47 2.37
C ASN A 329 2.07 1.48 1.49
N VAL A 330 1.78 0.20 1.65
CA VAL A 330 2.34 -0.87 0.84
C VAL A 330 1.35 -2.03 0.77
N TYR A 331 1.34 -2.75 -0.34
CA TYR A 331 0.69 -4.05 -0.44
C TYR A 331 1.69 -5.16 -0.17
N LEU A 332 1.25 -6.15 0.58
CA LEU A 332 1.94 -7.41 0.80
C LEU A 332 1.28 -8.48 -0.06
N TYR A 333 2.00 -9.03 -1.02
CA TYR A 333 1.50 -9.98 -2.01
C TYR A 333 2.25 -11.30 -1.95
N SER A 334 1.54 -12.43 -2.09
CA SER A 334 2.12 -13.75 -2.26
C SER A 334 1.26 -14.58 -3.23
N PRO A 335 1.80 -15.10 -4.34
CA PRO A 335 1.06 -15.94 -5.27
C PRO A 335 0.64 -17.26 -4.62
N LEU A 336 -0.40 -17.91 -5.14
CA LEU A 336 -1.01 -19.09 -4.50
C LEU A 336 -0.02 -20.27 -4.35
N ASN A 337 0.86 -20.46 -5.32
CA ASN A 337 1.75 -21.60 -5.43
C ASN A 337 3.18 -21.35 -4.95
N SER A 338 3.39 -20.27 -4.22
CA SER A 338 4.68 -19.90 -3.62
C SER A 338 4.46 -19.39 -2.21
N ASP A 339 5.44 -19.57 -1.34
CA ASP A 339 5.46 -18.99 0.01
C ASP A 339 6.18 -17.64 0.07
N THR A 340 6.70 -17.18 -1.08
CA THR A 340 7.42 -15.92 -1.21
C THR A 340 6.48 -14.73 -1.13
N TRP A 341 6.87 -13.74 -0.35
CA TRP A 341 6.17 -12.47 -0.18
C TRP A 341 6.89 -11.33 -0.88
N TYR A 342 6.10 -10.43 -1.44
CA TYR A 342 6.57 -9.27 -2.20
C TYR A 342 5.92 -7.99 -1.69
N PHE A 343 6.67 -6.90 -1.72
CA PHE A 343 6.21 -5.55 -1.41
C PHE A 343 5.85 -4.83 -2.71
N ILE A 344 4.62 -4.32 -2.79
CA ILE A 344 4.16 -3.52 -3.93
C ILE A 344 3.86 -2.11 -3.41
N PRO A 345 4.51 -1.06 -3.93
CA PRO A 345 4.33 0.31 -3.45
C PRO A 345 2.88 0.79 -3.52
N TRP A 346 2.46 1.51 -2.50
CA TRP A 346 1.15 2.14 -2.44
C TRP A 346 1.26 3.51 -1.78
N ASP A 347 0.45 4.48 -2.27
CA ASP A 347 0.27 5.83 -1.71
C ASP A 347 1.60 6.57 -1.49
N ASN A 348 2.22 6.96 -2.61
CA ASN A 348 3.53 7.61 -2.63
C ASN A 348 3.43 9.15 -2.62
N ASP A 349 2.30 9.71 -2.19
CA ASP A 349 2.09 11.17 -2.15
C ASP A 349 2.95 11.88 -1.10
N GLY A 350 3.48 11.15 -0.12
CA GLY A 350 4.51 11.60 0.84
C GLY A 350 5.92 11.77 0.26
N SER A 351 6.13 11.48 -1.03
CA SER A 351 7.44 11.58 -1.67
C SER A 351 7.91 13.02 -1.81
N LEU A 352 9.20 13.28 -1.57
CA LEU A 352 9.87 14.57 -1.78
C LEU A 352 9.19 15.77 -1.04
N MET A 353 8.66 15.52 0.15
CA MET A 353 7.91 16.53 0.91
C MET A 353 8.77 17.58 1.63
N ARG A 354 10.02 17.27 1.95
CA ARG A 354 10.88 18.14 2.78
C ARG A 354 11.06 19.55 2.23
N PRO A 355 11.27 19.79 0.92
CA PRO A 355 11.35 21.15 0.38
C PRO A 355 10.06 21.96 0.60
N GLU A 356 8.89 21.33 0.47
CA GLU A 356 7.61 21.97 0.72
C GLU A 356 7.46 22.39 2.18
N TYR A 357 7.87 21.53 3.12
CA TYR A 357 7.86 21.87 4.55
C TYR A 357 8.75 23.08 4.87
N LYS A 358 9.86 23.26 4.17
CA LYS A 358 10.71 24.46 4.32
C LYS A 358 10.01 25.73 3.84
N ILE A 359 9.24 25.65 2.76
CA ILE A 359 8.50 26.79 2.20
C ILE A 359 7.29 27.15 3.08
N THR A 360 6.53 26.15 3.50
CA THR A 360 5.31 26.35 4.30
C THR A 360 5.59 26.59 5.78
N GLY A 361 6.79 26.28 6.25
CA GLY A 361 7.14 26.31 7.67
C GLY A 361 6.46 25.23 8.51
N PHE A 362 5.81 24.26 7.84
CA PHE A 362 5.13 23.15 8.50
C PHE A 362 5.96 21.86 8.34
N SER A 363 6.26 21.20 9.46
CA SER A 363 6.79 19.83 9.46
C SER A 363 6.49 19.19 10.80
N ASP A 364 5.91 18.02 10.75
CA ASP A 364 5.81 17.08 11.88
C ASP A 364 6.84 15.96 11.80
N GLN A 365 7.65 15.94 10.74
CA GLN A 365 8.72 14.97 10.54
C GLN A 365 9.79 15.10 11.64
N LYS A 366 10.07 13.98 12.31
CA LYS A 366 11.11 13.92 13.34
C LYS A 366 12.49 13.72 12.72
N SER A 367 13.53 14.09 13.44
CA SER A 367 14.93 13.98 12.97
C SER A 367 15.35 12.54 12.62
N TRP A 368 14.73 11.55 13.27
CA TRP A 368 14.98 10.12 13.02
C TRP A 368 14.13 9.54 11.86
N GLU A 369 13.13 10.25 11.36
CA GLU A 369 12.31 9.85 10.22
C GLU A 369 13.07 10.08 8.90
N SER A 370 14.20 9.41 8.74
CA SER A 370 15.02 9.47 7.52
C SER A 370 15.91 8.23 7.44
N GLY A 371 16.29 7.84 6.23
CA GLY A 371 17.14 6.69 6.00
C GLY A 371 16.61 5.42 6.68
N VAL A 372 17.50 4.59 7.21
CA VAL A 372 17.13 3.31 7.83
C VAL A 372 16.47 3.48 9.21
N SER A 373 16.71 4.60 9.90
CA SER A 373 16.11 4.84 11.21
C SER A 373 14.58 4.93 11.16
N ASN A 374 14.01 5.37 10.03
CA ASN A 374 12.57 5.39 9.82
C ASN A 374 11.92 3.99 9.91
N TYR A 375 12.66 2.93 9.59
CA TYR A 375 12.16 1.54 9.54
C TYR A 375 12.43 0.75 10.82
N TRP A 376 13.16 1.34 11.78
CA TRP A 376 13.64 0.63 12.97
C TRP A 376 12.54 0.15 13.92
N GLY A 377 11.37 0.78 13.92
CA GLY A 377 10.22 0.40 14.73
C GLY A 377 9.44 -0.83 14.22
N ASN A 378 9.78 -1.35 13.03
CA ASN A 378 9.14 -2.50 12.42
C ASN A 378 9.98 -3.75 12.63
N VAL A 379 9.40 -4.84 13.15
CA VAL A 379 10.11 -6.07 13.51
C VAL A 379 10.87 -6.67 12.34
N LEU A 380 10.21 -6.80 11.20
CA LEU A 380 10.85 -7.37 10.00
C LEU A 380 12.04 -6.50 9.57
N PHE A 381 11.81 -5.22 9.39
CA PHE A 381 12.85 -4.30 8.88
C PHE A 381 13.99 -4.12 9.88
N GLN A 382 13.69 -4.07 11.18
CA GLN A 382 14.73 -4.02 12.21
C GLN A 382 15.64 -5.25 12.14
N ARG A 383 15.05 -6.45 12.00
CA ARG A 383 15.82 -7.69 11.88
C ARG A 383 16.64 -7.69 10.58
N CYS A 384 16.05 -7.29 9.45
CA CYS A 384 16.75 -7.15 8.18
C CYS A 384 17.96 -6.22 8.29
N LEU A 385 17.75 -5.03 8.86
CA LEU A 385 18.82 -4.03 9.02
C LEU A 385 19.96 -4.47 9.95
N LYS A 386 19.72 -5.41 10.88
CA LYS A 386 20.77 -6.02 11.69
C LYS A 386 21.65 -7.01 10.91
N SER A 387 21.18 -7.54 9.78
CA SER A 387 21.98 -8.38 8.88
C SER A 387 22.92 -7.51 8.05
N GLU A 388 24.22 -7.83 8.09
CA GLU A 388 25.23 -7.17 7.25
C GLU A 388 24.96 -7.45 5.77
N ARG A 389 24.65 -8.70 5.43
CA ARG A 389 24.27 -9.11 4.07
C ARG A 389 23.11 -8.30 3.51
N PHE A 390 22.06 -8.09 4.33
CA PHE A 390 20.92 -7.29 3.89
C PHE A 390 21.31 -5.81 3.66
N ARG A 391 22.11 -5.24 4.54
CA ARG A 391 22.58 -3.84 4.37
C ARG A 391 23.44 -3.67 3.13
N GLU A 392 24.33 -4.64 2.81
CA GLU A 392 25.11 -4.63 1.57
C GLU A 392 24.20 -4.63 0.34
N LYS A 393 23.19 -5.50 0.29
CA LYS A 393 22.22 -5.52 -0.81
C LYS A 393 21.34 -4.27 -0.88
N LEU A 394 20.99 -3.70 0.27
CA LEU A 394 20.26 -2.43 0.31
C LEU A 394 21.12 -1.29 -0.24
N ASP A 395 22.41 -1.26 0.10
CA ASP A 395 23.37 -0.28 -0.43
C ASP A 395 23.48 -0.40 -1.96
N GLU A 396 23.63 -1.62 -2.49
CA GLU A 396 23.65 -1.87 -3.94
C GLU A 396 22.36 -1.37 -4.62
N ALA A 397 21.20 -1.71 -4.06
CA ALA A 397 19.92 -1.25 -4.58
C ALA A 397 19.76 0.28 -4.54
N ILE A 398 20.20 0.92 -3.46
CA ILE A 398 20.15 2.39 -3.33
C ILE A 398 21.08 3.08 -4.34
N LEU A 399 22.27 2.56 -4.59
CA LEU A 399 23.19 3.12 -5.57
C LEU A 399 22.64 2.99 -7.00
N ASP A 400 22.08 1.83 -7.35
CA ASP A 400 21.43 1.61 -8.64
C ASP A 400 20.20 2.53 -8.83
N LEU A 401 19.34 2.60 -7.81
CA LEU A 401 18.19 3.49 -7.81
C LEU A 401 18.58 4.97 -7.89
N LYS A 402 19.65 5.39 -7.22
CA LYS A 402 20.15 6.76 -7.26
C LYS A 402 20.61 7.16 -8.66
N GLU A 403 21.27 6.25 -9.38
CA GLU A 403 21.64 6.45 -10.78
C GLU A 403 20.39 6.59 -11.66
N TYR A 404 19.40 5.71 -11.47
CA TYR A 404 18.13 5.76 -12.19
C TYR A 404 17.33 7.03 -11.88
N LEU A 405 17.23 7.45 -10.62
CA LEU A 405 16.52 8.64 -10.14
C LEU A 405 17.35 9.92 -10.29
N SER A 406 18.08 10.07 -11.39
CA SER A 406 18.95 11.23 -11.63
C SER A 406 18.19 12.55 -11.64
N GLU A 407 18.88 13.65 -11.27
CA GLU A 407 18.32 15.01 -11.31
C GLU A 407 17.78 15.36 -12.70
N GLU A 408 18.43 14.93 -13.77
CA GLU A 408 18.00 15.16 -15.16
C GLU A 408 16.65 14.47 -15.43
N ARG A 409 16.52 13.19 -15.03
CA ARG A 409 15.27 12.43 -15.21
C ARG A 409 14.13 13.06 -14.41
N LEU A 410 14.35 13.32 -13.14
CA LEU A 410 13.34 13.94 -12.28
C LEU A 410 12.97 15.32 -12.78
N GLY A 411 13.93 16.16 -13.09
CA GLY A 411 13.69 17.52 -13.61
C GLY A 411 12.86 17.51 -14.89
N THR A 412 13.16 16.59 -15.81
CA THR A 412 12.41 16.45 -17.06
C THR A 412 10.95 16.04 -16.80
N MET A 413 10.73 15.07 -15.89
CA MET A 413 9.38 14.60 -15.57
C MET A 413 8.59 15.67 -14.80
N ILE A 414 9.20 16.33 -13.83
CA ILE A 414 8.57 17.38 -13.03
C ILE A 414 8.12 18.53 -13.92
N GLU A 415 8.94 18.99 -14.88
CA GLU A 415 8.56 20.05 -15.80
C GLU A 415 7.38 19.65 -16.71
N LYS A 416 7.32 18.39 -17.16
CA LYS A 416 6.16 17.87 -17.91
C LYS A 416 4.89 17.95 -17.06
N TYR A 417 4.92 17.44 -15.80
CA TYR A 417 3.73 17.46 -14.94
C TYR A 417 3.32 18.86 -14.52
N LYS A 418 4.29 19.72 -14.25
CA LYS A 418 4.06 21.14 -13.95
C LYS A 418 3.28 21.82 -15.10
N THR A 419 3.64 21.55 -16.36
CA THR A 419 2.95 22.09 -17.52
C THR A 419 1.47 21.67 -17.56
N VAL A 420 1.15 20.47 -17.08
CA VAL A 420 -0.24 19.97 -17.02
C VAL A 420 -0.97 20.51 -15.79
N VAL A 421 -0.37 20.39 -14.61
CA VAL A 421 -1.05 20.62 -13.33
C VAL A 421 -1.22 22.10 -13.01
N LYS A 422 -0.19 22.91 -13.27
CA LYS A 422 -0.17 24.33 -12.85
C LYS A 422 -1.34 25.14 -13.42
N PRO A 423 -1.75 25.00 -14.70
CA PRO A 423 -2.92 25.70 -15.24
C PRO A 423 -4.21 25.38 -14.48
N TYR A 424 -4.45 24.11 -14.14
CA TYR A 424 -5.63 23.72 -13.36
C TYR A 424 -5.56 24.22 -11.92
N LEU A 425 -4.39 24.09 -11.28
CA LEU A 425 -4.23 24.41 -9.84
C LEU A 425 -4.46 25.90 -9.55
N TYR A 426 -4.09 26.79 -10.48
CA TYR A 426 -4.24 28.23 -10.32
C TYR A 426 -5.44 28.82 -11.05
N GLU A 427 -6.38 27.96 -11.44
CA GLU A 427 -7.71 28.33 -11.93
C GLU A 427 -8.82 27.71 -11.07
N MET A 428 -10.06 28.18 -11.28
CA MET A 428 -11.22 27.64 -10.56
C MET A 428 -11.47 26.17 -10.98
N PRO A 429 -11.88 25.28 -10.03
CA PRO A 429 -12.12 25.53 -8.61
C PRO A 429 -10.88 25.34 -7.72
N ASP A 430 -9.75 24.86 -8.26
CA ASP A 430 -8.60 24.39 -7.49
C ASP A 430 -7.82 25.52 -6.81
N VAL A 431 -7.83 26.73 -7.36
CA VAL A 431 -7.07 27.88 -6.86
C VAL A 431 -7.40 28.25 -5.41
N PHE A 432 -8.63 28.03 -4.96
CA PHE A 432 -9.01 28.29 -3.56
C PHE A 432 -8.34 27.36 -2.55
N TYR A 433 -7.83 26.25 -3.03
CA TYR A 433 -7.26 25.18 -2.20
C TYR A 433 -5.78 24.94 -2.51
N ALA A 434 -5.17 25.83 -3.31
CA ALA A 434 -3.74 25.75 -3.60
C ALA A 434 -2.95 26.13 -2.33
N PRO A 435 -2.12 25.21 -1.77
CA PRO A 435 -1.40 25.50 -0.53
C PRO A 435 -0.19 26.45 -0.73
N LEU A 436 0.23 26.66 -1.97
CA LEU A 436 1.38 27.48 -2.35
C LEU A 436 0.94 28.58 -3.32
N THR A 437 1.66 29.70 -3.33
CA THR A 437 1.52 30.68 -4.42
C THR A 437 2.11 30.10 -5.71
N SER A 438 1.78 30.70 -6.86
CA SER A 438 2.31 30.27 -8.16
C SER A 438 3.84 30.34 -8.22
N GLU A 439 4.44 31.33 -7.58
CA GLU A 439 5.90 31.51 -7.49
C GLU A 439 6.52 30.43 -6.58
N GLN A 440 5.92 30.18 -5.41
CA GLN A 440 6.36 29.11 -4.50
C GLN A 440 6.26 27.73 -5.14
N TYR A 441 5.24 27.51 -5.99
CA TYR A 441 5.09 26.28 -6.76
C TYR A 441 6.27 26.08 -7.72
N ASP A 442 6.67 27.11 -8.45
CA ASP A 442 7.80 27.05 -9.36
C ASP A 442 9.12 26.83 -8.61
N GLU A 443 9.31 27.50 -7.49
CA GLU A 443 10.49 27.34 -6.60
C GLU A 443 10.56 25.90 -6.08
N LEU A 444 9.45 25.37 -5.60
CA LEU A 444 9.36 24.00 -5.13
C LEU A 444 9.67 23.02 -6.25
N ALA A 445 9.04 23.14 -7.42
CA ALA A 445 9.28 22.26 -8.56
C ALA A 445 10.76 22.21 -8.96
N ALA A 446 11.42 23.37 -8.97
CA ALA A 446 12.85 23.46 -9.30
C ALA A 446 13.76 22.79 -8.25
N SER A 447 13.32 22.71 -6.99
CA SER A 447 14.14 22.16 -5.90
C SER A 447 14.00 20.65 -5.71
N LEU A 448 12.94 20.03 -6.25
CA LEU A 448 12.66 18.59 -6.02
C LEU A 448 13.75 17.65 -6.56
N PRO A 449 14.35 17.87 -7.74
CA PRO A 449 15.36 16.94 -8.27
C PRO A 449 16.57 16.72 -7.36
N GLU A 450 16.99 17.74 -6.62
CA GLU A 450 18.13 17.67 -5.70
C GLU A 450 17.85 16.82 -4.45
N GLU A 451 16.58 16.53 -4.13
CA GLU A 451 16.22 15.82 -2.91
C GLU A 451 16.68 14.36 -2.90
N ILE A 452 16.87 13.74 -4.06
CA ILE A 452 17.41 12.38 -4.14
C ILE A 452 18.81 12.33 -3.52
N GLU A 453 19.70 13.26 -3.88
CA GLU A 453 21.03 13.32 -3.30
C GLU A 453 20.98 13.62 -1.79
N LYS A 454 20.14 14.54 -1.37
CA LYS A 454 19.98 14.88 0.05
C LYS A 454 19.44 13.68 0.85
N ASN A 455 18.48 12.93 0.31
CA ASN A 455 17.96 11.74 0.94
C ASN A 455 19.00 10.61 0.98
N TYR A 456 19.84 10.47 -0.05
CA TYR A 456 20.98 9.57 -0.02
C TYR A 456 21.96 9.93 1.09
N GLN A 457 22.31 11.20 1.26
CA GLN A 457 23.19 11.64 2.35
C GLN A 457 22.58 11.34 3.72
N LEU A 458 21.28 11.55 3.90
CA LEU A 458 20.58 11.19 5.14
C LEU A 458 20.55 9.68 5.38
N TYR A 459 20.46 8.87 4.31
CA TYR A 459 20.59 7.42 4.42
C TYR A 459 21.97 7.03 4.96
N VAL A 460 23.05 7.52 4.35
CA VAL A 460 24.42 7.25 4.80
C VAL A 460 24.62 7.71 6.25
N GLU A 461 24.14 8.91 6.58
CA GLU A 461 24.21 9.45 7.94
C GLU A 461 23.45 8.59 8.95
N SER A 462 22.29 8.03 8.56
CA SER A 462 21.49 7.19 9.45
C SER A 462 22.17 5.88 9.83
N LEU A 463 23.08 5.36 9.00
CA LEU A 463 23.87 4.16 9.30
C LEU A 463 24.94 4.40 10.38
N SER A 464 25.40 5.64 10.54
CA SER A 464 26.43 6.01 11.53
C SER A 464 25.83 6.56 12.84
N LYS A 465 24.51 6.68 12.96
CA LYS A 465 23.85 7.19 14.16
C LYS A 465 23.21 6.05 14.97
N PRO A 466 23.12 6.21 16.31
CA PRO A 466 22.33 5.31 17.12
C PRO A 466 20.87 5.29 16.67
N MET A 467 20.28 4.07 16.62
CA MET A 467 18.89 3.88 16.21
C MET A 467 17.89 4.42 17.25
N PRO A 468 16.69 4.83 16.80
CA PRO A 468 15.61 5.21 17.70
C PRO A 468 15.31 4.10 18.72
N PHE A 469 14.89 4.48 19.93
CA PHE A 469 14.54 3.56 20.98
C PHE A 469 13.29 4.01 21.73
N TYR A 470 12.61 3.07 22.35
CA TYR A 470 11.40 3.34 23.10
C TYR A 470 11.74 3.98 24.46
N ILE A 471 11.01 5.02 24.82
CA ILE A 471 11.03 5.66 26.13
C ILE A 471 9.69 5.41 26.80
N GLY A 472 9.71 4.71 27.93
CA GLY A 472 8.51 4.41 28.69
C GLY A 472 7.89 5.65 29.33
N VAL A 473 6.59 5.58 29.57
CA VAL A 473 5.87 6.67 30.25
C VAL A 473 6.48 6.90 31.64
N PRO A 474 6.83 8.14 32.00
CA PRO A 474 7.33 8.45 33.34
C PRO A 474 6.32 8.11 34.41
N VAL A 475 6.77 7.41 35.48
CA VAL A 475 5.94 7.01 36.63
C VAL A 475 6.37 7.77 37.88
N ALA A 476 5.40 8.42 38.55
CA ALA A 476 5.65 9.10 39.81
C ALA A 476 5.70 8.07 40.93
N GLU A 477 6.81 8.04 41.69
CA GLU A 477 7.01 7.21 42.88
C GLU A 477 7.31 8.12 44.10
N GLY A 478 6.27 8.60 44.76
CA GLY A 478 6.40 9.57 45.87
C GLY A 478 6.88 10.94 45.36
N ASN A 479 8.09 11.36 45.75
CA ASN A 479 8.73 12.60 45.30
C ASN A 479 9.79 12.35 44.20
N LYS A 480 9.82 11.14 43.63
CA LYS A 480 10.72 10.77 42.52
C LYS A 480 9.92 10.47 41.27
N MET A 481 10.57 10.64 40.14
CA MET A 481 10.08 10.20 38.86
C MET A 481 10.97 9.07 38.34
N LYS A 482 10.35 7.97 37.92
CA LYS A 482 11.05 6.84 37.30
C LYS A 482 10.80 6.87 35.81
N ILE A 483 11.87 6.85 35.03
CA ILE A 483 11.85 6.81 33.56
C ILE A 483 12.62 5.55 33.17
N ASN A 484 12.05 4.74 32.29
CA ASN A 484 12.70 3.58 31.69
C ASN A 484 12.80 3.80 30.18
N TRP A 485 13.84 3.28 29.57
CA TRP A 485 13.99 3.27 28.12
C TRP A 485 14.69 1.98 27.67
N ASP A 486 14.50 1.62 26.40
CA ASP A 486 15.20 0.51 25.77
C ASP A 486 16.62 0.91 25.37
N ASN A 487 17.49 -0.08 25.19
CA ASN A 487 18.81 0.19 24.64
C ASN A 487 18.69 0.58 23.14
N SER A 488 19.36 1.66 22.78
CA SER A 488 19.58 1.99 21.37
C SER A 488 20.56 0.99 20.72
N TYR A 489 20.64 1.00 19.42
CA TYR A 489 21.50 0.13 18.63
C TYR A 489 22.41 0.96 17.72
N SER A 490 23.67 0.56 17.60
CA SER A 490 24.65 1.14 16.67
C SER A 490 25.14 0.05 15.72
N PHE A 491 25.18 0.33 14.42
CA PHE A 491 25.74 -0.59 13.43
C PHE A 491 27.26 -0.71 13.55
N ASP A 492 27.93 0.33 14.05
CA ASP A 492 29.39 0.39 14.21
C ASP A 492 29.86 -0.22 15.54
N ALA A 493 28.95 -0.81 16.33
CA ALA A 493 29.21 -1.39 17.65
C ALA A 493 29.91 -0.43 18.64
N GLU A 494 29.68 0.87 18.51
CA GLU A 494 30.22 1.89 19.39
C GLU A 494 29.47 1.92 20.74
N ASP A 495 30.16 2.36 21.80
CA ASP A 495 29.56 2.60 23.10
C ASP A 495 28.55 3.74 23.05
N ILE A 496 27.29 3.45 23.36
CA ILE A 496 26.21 4.44 23.35
C ILE A 496 26.08 5.09 24.73
N THR A 497 26.07 6.41 24.75
CA THR A 497 25.79 7.20 25.96
C THR A 497 24.45 7.89 25.83
N TYR A 498 23.74 8.03 26.96
CA TYR A 498 22.42 8.66 27.03
C TYR A 498 22.54 9.95 27.85
N SER A 499 21.88 11.02 27.36
CA SER A 499 21.60 12.22 28.15
C SER A 499 20.10 12.31 28.42
N VAL A 500 19.75 12.73 29.65
CA VAL A 500 18.35 12.95 30.03
C VAL A 500 18.17 14.42 30.31
N GLU A 501 17.28 15.06 29.56
CA GLU A 501 16.91 16.46 29.76
C GLU A 501 15.46 16.52 30.27
N ILE A 502 15.19 17.41 31.21
CA ILE A 502 13.87 17.59 31.80
C ILE A 502 13.52 19.06 31.73
N ALA A 503 12.43 19.38 31.01
CA ALA A 503 11.90 20.73 30.92
C ALA A 503 10.50 20.83 31.57
N LYS A 504 10.06 22.05 31.83
CA LYS A 504 8.70 22.34 32.35
C LYS A 504 7.64 22.38 31.27
N ASP A 505 8.08 22.53 30.03
CA ASP A 505 7.23 22.57 28.84
C ASP A 505 7.93 21.82 27.71
N TYR A 506 7.23 21.66 26.58
CA TYR A 506 7.70 20.91 25.40
C TYR A 506 8.69 21.67 24.51
N LEU A 507 9.01 22.92 24.85
CA LEU A 507 9.94 23.74 24.04
C LEU A 507 11.40 23.61 24.49
N PHE A 508 11.66 22.99 25.65
CA PHE A 508 12.97 22.80 26.29
C PHE A 508 13.80 24.05 26.53
#